data_d441ca15462452790a428254f3099ae0
#
_entry.id   d441ca15462452790a428254f3099ae0
#
_cell.length_a   1.000
_cell.length_b   1.000
_cell.length_c   1.000
_cell.angle_alpha   90.00
_cell.angle_beta   90.00
_cell.angle_gamma   90.00
#
_symmetry.space_group_name_H-M   'P 1'
#
loop_
_entity.id
_entity.type
_entity.pdbx_description
1 polymer ?
#
loop_
_entity_poly.entity_id
_entity_poly.type
_entity_poly.pdbx_seq_one_letter_code
_entity_poly.pdbx_strand_id
1 'polypeptide(L)'
;MKGKKMMATMPSRKELNDNPVKLCNEISRLFRARMRECDELDGVMTQHGAHLVMATLAVSEGINQLELVRTTHLSAPTVSVILKRMEGEGLVRRESDPNDLRSIRVYLTDAGRELDEKNIGNIKQIDAMALEGIDEGDIDVLMRILPKLRDNLLSARTADRKEKTGE
;
A
#
# COMPACT_ATOMS: atom_id res chain seq x y z
N MET A 1 40.65 -14.60 -18.88
CA MET A 1 39.43 -14.90 -19.65
C MET A 1 38.42 -13.79 -19.35
N LYS A 2 38.11 -12.92 -20.34
CA LYS A 2 37.19 -11.79 -20.18
C LYS A 2 35.75 -12.29 -20.21
N GLY A 3 35.02 -12.13 -19.10
CA GLY A 3 33.61 -12.46 -18.99
C GLY A 3 32.79 -11.61 -19.96
N LYS A 4 32.16 -12.24 -20.92
CA LYS A 4 31.24 -11.67 -21.89
C LYS A 4 29.99 -11.21 -21.12
N LYS A 5 29.86 -9.92 -20.83
CA LYS A 5 28.65 -9.31 -20.29
C LYS A 5 27.57 -9.50 -21.34
N MET A 6 26.68 -10.48 -21.11
CA MET A 6 25.55 -10.74 -21.98
C MET A 6 24.66 -9.49 -21.95
N MET A 7 24.68 -8.70 -23.01
CA MET A 7 23.73 -7.60 -23.19
C MET A 7 22.35 -8.25 -23.26
N ALA A 8 21.58 -8.08 -22.18
CA ALA A 8 20.17 -8.46 -22.20
C ALA A 8 19.49 -7.67 -23.31
N THR A 9 18.98 -8.37 -24.30
CA THR A 9 18.20 -7.78 -25.38
C THR A 9 17.00 -7.07 -24.75
N MET A 10 16.79 -5.81 -25.11
CA MET A 10 15.60 -5.07 -24.63
C MET A 10 14.35 -5.84 -25.03
N PRO A 11 13.43 -6.11 -24.07
CA PRO A 11 12.22 -6.86 -24.37
C PRO A 11 11.38 -6.14 -25.42
N SER A 12 10.75 -6.90 -26.32
CA SER A 12 9.83 -6.36 -27.31
C SER A 12 8.61 -5.71 -26.63
N ARG A 13 7.96 -4.77 -27.30
CA ARG A 13 6.73 -4.13 -26.78
C ARG A 13 5.61 -5.14 -26.48
N LYS A 14 5.58 -6.27 -27.16
CA LYS A 14 4.64 -7.37 -26.92
C LYS A 14 4.97 -8.11 -25.63
N GLU A 15 6.24 -8.46 -25.39
CA GLU A 15 6.70 -9.10 -24.16
C GLU A 15 6.49 -8.21 -22.92
N LEU A 16 6.61 -6.87 -23.09
CA LEU A 16 6.26 -5.92 -22.03
C LEU A 16 4.76 -5.90 -21.73
N ASN A 17 3.90 -6.25 -22.70
CA ASN A 17 2.45 -6.26 -22.51
C ASN A 17 1.95 -7.55 -21.86
N ASP A 18 2.60 -8.69 -22.07
CA ASP A 18 2.24 -10.01 -21.52
C ASP A 18 3.00 -10.30 -20.20
N ASN A 19 3.33 -9.28 -19.43
CA ASN A 19 4.09 -9.42 -18.21
C ASN A 19 3.16 -9.42 -16.97
N PRO A 20 3.27 -10.42 -16.07
CA PRO A 20 2.47 -10.49 -14.84
C PRO A 20 2.53 -9.24 -13.98
N VAL A 21 3.69 -8.57 -13.90
CA VAL A 21 3.85 -7.32 -13.12
C VAL A 21 3.02 -6.18 -13.71
N LYS A 22 2.93 -6.10 -15.05
CA LYS A 22 2.06 -5.14 -15.72
C LYS A 22 0.59 -5.42 -15.42
N LEU A 23 0.18 -6.68 -15.43
CA LEU A 23 -1.18 -7.08 -15.08
C LEU A 23 -1.51 -6.70 -13.62
N CYS A 24 -0.60 -6.93 -12.68
CA CYS A 24 -0.76 -6.47 -11.30
C CYS A 24 -0.96 -4.95 -11.20
N ASN A 25 -0.22 -4.16 -11.99
CA ASN A 25 -0.40 -2.71 -12.04
C ASN A 25 -1.76 -2.31 -12.60
N GLU A 26 -2.23 -3.03 -13.63
CA GLU A 26 -3.56 -2.79 -14.22
C GLU A 26 -4.67 -3.14 -13.24
N ILE A 27 -4.61 -4.30 -12.60
CA ILE A 27 -5.54 -4.71 -11.53
C ILE A 27 -5.56 -3.66 -10.42
N SER A 28 -4.40 -3.21 -9.95
CA SER A 28 -4.30 -2.18 -8.92
C SER A 28 -4.93 -0.85 -9.35
N ARG A 29 -4.82 -0.48 -10.63
CA ARG A 29 -5.46 0.72 -11.19
C ARG A 29 -6.98 0.59 -11.26
N LEU A 30 -7.48 -0.57 -11.72
CA LEU A 30 -8.91 -0.88 -11.79
C LEU A 30 -9.54 -0.93 -10.41
N PHE A 31 -8.88 -1.61 -9.46
CA PHE A 31 -9.32 -1.64 -8.06
C PHE A 31 -9.51 -0.22 -7.49
N ARG A 32 -8.50 0.66 -7.67
CA ARG A 32 -8.61 2.07 -7.24
C ARG A 32 -9.71 2.85 -7.96
N ALA A 33 -9.97 2.52 -9.23
CA ALA A 33 -11.09 3.15 -9.95
C ALA A 33 -12.44 2.73 -9.35
N ARG A 34 -12.62 1.43 -9.09
CA ARG A 34 -13.82 0.91 -8.44
C ARG A 34 -14.02 1.46 -7.02
N MET A 35 -12.95 1.56 -6.23
CA MET A 35 -13.02 2.19 -4.91
C MET A 35 -13.51 3.64 -4.97
N ARG A 36 -13.12 4.41 -5.99
CA ARG A 36 -13.63 5.80 -6.16
C ARG A 36 -15.08 5.89 -6.62
N GLU A 37 -15.59 4.85 -7.26
CA GLU A 37 -16.98 4.75 -7.69
C GLU A 37 -17.93 4.36 -6.54
N CYS A 38 -17.39 3.83 -5.44
CA CYS A 38 -18.16 3.66 -4.22
C CYS A 38 -18.49 5.08 -3.70
N ASP A 39 -19.75 5.48 -3.78
CA ASP A 39 -20.30 6.86 -3.67
C ASP A 39 -19.97 7.64 -2.39
N GLU A 40 -19.08 7.14 -1.56
CA GLU A 40 -18.86 7.67 -0.24
C GLU A 40 -17.37 7.85 0.13
N LEU A 41 -16.48 7.67 -0.85
CA LEU A 41 -15.06 7.93 -0.65
C LEU A 41 -14.71 9.35 -1.11
N ASP A 42 -15.09 10.30 -0.28
CA ASP A 42 -14.63 11.68 -0.39
C ASP A 42 -13.36 11.92 0.44
N GLY A 43 -12.82 13.09 0.32
CA GLY A 43 -11.75 13.57 1.20
C GLY A 43 -10.44 12.81 1.00
N VAL A 44 -9.77 12.53 2.12
CA VAL A 44 -8.45 11.91 2.14
C VAL A 44 -8.41 10.51 1.52
N MET A 45 -9.52 9.78 1.53
CA MET A 45 -9.56 8.41 1.03
C MET A 45 -9.36 8.30 -0.48
N THR A 46 -9.53 9.39 -1.22
CA THR A 46 -9.17 9.46 -2.64
C THR A 46 -7.64 9.52 -2.86
N GLN A 47 -6.88 9.85 -1.83
CA GLN A 47 -5.43 9.97 -1.91
C GLN A 47 -4.76 8.60 -1.94
N HIS A 48 -3.76 8.46 -2.82
CA HIS A 48 -2.99 7.22 -2.91
C HIS A 48 -2.31 6.87 -1.58
N GLY A 49 -2.58 5.67 -1.09
CA GLY A 49 -2.01 5.15 0.16
C GLY A 49 -2.83 5.45 1.43
N ALA A 50 -3.89 6.27 1.35
CA ALA A 50 -4.69 6.61 2.53
C ALA A 50 -5.37 5.37 3.15
N HIS A 51 -5.91 4.46 2.32
CA HIS A 51 -6.46 3.20 2.81
C HIS A 51 -5.45 2.36 3.59
N LEU A 52 -4.20 2.33 3.09
CA LEU A 52 -3.14 1.54 3.74
C LEU A 52 -2.75 2.15 5.09
N VAL A 53 -2.70 3.49 5.18
CA VAL A 53 -2.45 4.20 6.44
C VAL A 53 -3.60 3.95 7.42
N MET A 54 -4.85 4.07 6.97
CA MET A 54 -6.04 3.83 7.81
C MET A 54 -6.09 2.39 8.33
N ALA A 55 -5.95 1.39 7.47
CA ALA A 55 -5.92 -0.01 7.85
C ALA A 55 -4.77 -0.34 8.83
N THR A 56 -3.60 0.29 8.66
CA THR A 56 -2.48 0.12 9.58
C THR A 56 -2.81 0.72 10.96
N LEU A 57 -3.43 1.90 11.01
CA LEU A 57 -3.88 2.53 12.25
C LEU A 57 -4.97 1.72 12.96
N ALA A 58 -5.88 1.10 12.22
CA ALA A 58 -6.93 0.27 12.79
C ALA A 58 -6.40 -0.98 13.50
N VAL A 59 -5.31 -1.56 13.00
CA VAL A 59 -4.66 -2.77 13.59
C VAL A 59 -3.63 -2.40 14.65
N SER A 60 -2.98 -1.23 14.54
CA SER A 60 -1.87 -0.80 15.39
C SER A 60 -2.12 0.59 15.95
N GLU A 61 -3.00 0.67 16.96
CA GLU A 61 -3.30 1.95 17.63
C GLU A 61 -2.07 2.55 18.31
N GLY A 62 -1.92 3.86 18.21
CA GLY A 62 -0.82 4.58 18.83
C GLY A 62 0.54 4.39 18.14
N ILE A 63 0.52 3.97 16.89
CA ILE A 63 1.72 3.85 16.06
C ILE A 63 2.27 5.25 15.74
N ASN A 64 3.60 5.42 15.72
CA ASN A 64 4.21 6.68 15.31
C ASN A 64 4.40 6.75 13.79
N GLN A 65 4.69 7.96 13.29
CA GLN A 65 4.82 8.20 11.84
C GLN A 65 5.96 7.37 11.19
N LEU A 66 7.05 7.12 11.91
CA LEU A 66 8.17 6.33 11.37
C LEU A 66 7.78 4.86 11.20
N GLU A 67 7.05 4.32 12.16
CA GLU A 67 6.50 2.96 12.10
C GLU A 67 5.48 2.84 10.96
N LEU A 68 4.61 3.83 10.76
CA LEU A 68 3.71 3.88 9.60
C LEU A 68 4.46 3.85 8.27
N VAL A 69 5.54 4.62 8.14
CA VAL A 69 6.40 4.58 6.94
C VAL A 69 6.99 3.19 6.70
N ARG A 70 7.44 2.52 7.76
CA ARG A 70 8.03 1.17 7.69
C ARG A 70 6.98 0.12 7.29
N THR A 71 5.82 0.15 7.93
CA THR A 71 4.75 -0.83 7.72
C THR A 71 4.06 -0.65 6.36
N THR A 72 3.78 0.60 5.96
CA THR A 72 3.09 0.90 4.71
C THR A 72 4.01 0.91 3.49
N HIS A 73 5.31 0.97 3.69
CA HIS A 73 6.33 1.18 2.64
C HIS A 73 6.13 2.46 1.81
N LEU A 74 5.30 3.38 2.28
CA LEU A 74 5.13 4.71 1.68
C LEU A 74 6.32 5.60 2.03
N SER A 75 6.50 6.70 1.28
CA SER A 75 7.52 7.69 1.63
C SER A 75 7.09 8.51 2.85
N ALA A 76 8.06 8.98 3.66
CA ALA A 76 7.75 9.82 4.82
C ALA A 76 6.96 11.10 4.46
N PRO A 77 7.26 11.83 3.36
CA PRO A 77 6.43 12.92 2.91
C PRO A 77 4.98 12.50 2.58
N THR A 78 4.79 11.35 1.94
CA THR A 78 3.45 10.83 1.60
C THR A 78 2.64 10.56 2.87
N VAL A 79 3.22 9.84 3.84
CA VAL A 79 2.57 9.56 5.13
C VAL A 79 2.23 10.86 5.87
N SER A 80 3.16 11.83 5.88
CA SER A 80 2.93 13.13 6.52
C SER A 80 1.75 13.89 5.93
N VAL A 81 1.63 13.92 4.60
CA VAL A 81 0.52 14.59 3.89
C VAL A 81 -0.81 13.89 4.18
N ILE A 82 -0.84 12.54 4.13
CA ILE A 82 -2.03 11.75 4.45
C ILE A 82 -2.49 12.03 5.88
N LEU A 83 -1.59 11.91 6.86
CA LEU A 83 -1.93 12.12 8.27
C LEU A 83 -2.42 13.53 8.55
N LYS A 84 -1.80 14.56 7.94
CA LYS A 84 -2.26 15.95 8.09
C LYS A 84 -3.68 16.15 7.57
N ARG A 85 -4.01 15.49 6.46
CA ARG A 85 -5.35 15.56 5.86
C ARG A 85 -6.37 14.78 6.69
N MET A 86 -6.03 13.57 7.14
CA MET A 86 -6.88 12.78 8.04
C MET A 86 -7.17 13.51 9.34
N GLU A 87 -6.19 14.22 9.91
CA GLU A 87 -6.35 15.03 11.10
C GLU A 87 -7.28 16.23 10.85
N GLY A 88 -7.11 16.92 9.69
CA GLY A 88 -7.99 18.02 9.27
C GLY A 88 -9.43 17.58 9.02
N GLU A 89 -9.66 16.33 8.62
CA GLU A 89 -10.98 15.72 8.42
C GLU A 89 -11.52 15.04 9.71
N GLY A 90 -10.79 15.13 10.84
CA GLY A 90 -11.20 14.58 12.13
C GLY A 90 -11.15 13.04 12.21
N LEU A 91 -10.45 12.37 11.30
CA LEU A 91 -10.35 10.91 11.24
C LEU A 91 -9.26 10.34 12.13
N VAL A 92 -8.23 11.14 12.42
CA VAL A 92 -7.15 10.78 13.36
C VAL A 92 -6.93 11.89 14.37
N ARG A 93 -6.36 11.51 15.51
CA ARG A 93 -5.84 12.42 16.52
C ARG A 93 -4.39 12.10 16.84
N ARG A 94 -3.63 13.11 17.24
CA ARG A 94 -2.23 12.98 17.62
C ARG A 94 -2.06 13.25 19.11
N GLU A 95 -1.24 12.44 19.75
CA GLU A 95 -0.91 12.57 21.16
C GLU A 95 0.60 12.46 21.35
N SER A 96 1.14 13.19 22.33
CA SER A 96 2.53 12.99 22.73
C SER A 96 2.70 11.61 23.36
N ASP A 97 3.78 10.91 23.02
CA ASP A 97 4.10 9.65 23.67
C ASP A 97 4.44 9.90 25.14
N PRO A 98 3.76 9.27 26.10
CA PRO A 98 4.04 9.49 27.52
C PRO A 98 5.45 9.04 27.94
N ASN A 99 6.08 8.16 27.16
CA ASN A 99 7.42 7.64 27.43
C ASN A 99 8.53 8.40 26.66
N ASP A 100 8.16 9.15 25.61
CA ASP A 100 9.08 9.96 24.83
C ASP A 100 8.34 11.19 24.26
N LEU A 101 8.42 12.30 24.94
CA LEU A 101 7.75 13.57 24.56
C LEU A 101 8.19 14.11 23.19
N ARG A 102 9.23 13.56 22.57
CA ARG A 102 9.66 13.90 21.22
C ARG A 102 8.94 13.06 20.15
N SER A 103 8.26 12.01 20.56
CA SER A 103 7.49 11.11 19.70
C SER A 103 6.01 11.46 19.75
N ILE A 104 5.36 11.42 18.60
CA ILE A 104 3.91 11.63 18.46
C ILE A 104 3.28 10.34 18.02
N ARG A 105 2.29 9.89 18.77
CA ARG A 105 1.46 8.73 18.48
C ARG A 105 0.20 9.15 17.74
N VAL A 106 -0.24 8.33 16.80
CA VAL A 106 -1.42 8.59 15.98
C VAL A 106 -2.46 7.51 16.27
N TYR A 107 -3.70 7.96 16.45
CA TYR A 107 -4.85 7.11 16.76
C TYR A 107 -6.00 7.43 15.81
N LEU A 108 -6.81 6.44 15.45
CA LEU A 108 -8.10 6.72 14.83
C LEU A 108 -9.05 7.37 15.85
N THR A 109 -9.88 8.30 15.38
CA THR A 109 -11.07 8.76 16.08
C THR A 109 -12.23 7.79 15.86
N ASP A 110 -13.36 8.00 16.52
CA ASP A 110 -14.55 7.18 16.25
C ASP A 110 -15.02 7.34 14.80
N ALA A 111 -14.99 8.56 14.25
CA ALA A 111 -15.26 8.81 12.84
C ALA A 111 -14.26 8.10 11.90
N GLY A 112 -12.98 8.04 12.32
CA GLY A 112 -11.98 7.27 11.58
C GLY A 112 -12.23 5.77 11.57
N ARG A 113 -12.71 5.22 12.70
CA ARG A 113 -13.09 3.78 12.79
C ARG A 113 -14.31 3.46 11.96
N GLU A 114 -15.35 4.29 12.02
CA GLU A 114 -16.55 4.13 11.19
C GLU A 114 -16.22 4.15 9.70
N LEU A 115 -15.34 5.07 9.28
CA LEU A 115 -14.90 5.13 7.90
C LEU A 115 -14.06 3.92 7.50
N ASP A 116 -13.22 3.38 8.39
CA ASP A 116 -12.45 2.15 8.15
C ASP A 116 -13.36 0.93 7.96
N GLU A 117 -14.38 0.76 8.82
CA GLU A 117 -15.37 -0.32 8.69
C GLU A 117 -16.10 -0.26 7.35
N LYS A 118 -16.51 0.94 6.93
CA LYS A 118 -17.14 1.17 5.62
C LYS A 118 -16.20 0.81 4.47
N ASN A 119 -14.94 1.22 4.55
CA ASN A 119 -13.91 0.85 3.58
C ASN A 119 -13.71 -0.66 3.48
N ILE A 120 -13.71 -1.37 4.60
CA ILE A 120 -13.62 -2.84 4.62
C ILE A 120 -14.81 -3.45 3.85
N GLY A 121 -16.02 -2.90 4.02
CA GLY A 121 -17.20 -3.31 3.26
C GLY A 121 -17.02 -3.18 1.75
N ASN A 122 -16.57 -2.01 1.31
CA ASN A 122 -16.30 -1.72 -0.11
C ASN A 122 -15.20 -2.62 -0.68
N ILE A 123 -14.10 -2.82 0.07
CA ILE A 123 -13.01 -3.73 -0.33
C ILE A 123 -13.53 -5.14 -0.52
N LYS A 124 -14.27 -5.69 0.44
CA LYS A 124 -14.85 -7.04 0.33
C LYS A 124 -15.75 -7.21 -0.89
N GLN A 125 -16.54 -6.19 -1.21
CA GLN A 125 -17.41 -6.22 -2.39
C GLN A 125 -16.59 -6.24 -3.70
N ILE A 126 -15.54 -5.42 -3.78
CA ILE A 126 -14.66 -5.35 -4.96
C ILE A 126 -13.85 -6.64 -5.08
N ASP A 127 -13.35 -7.19 -3.96
CA ASP A 127 -12.63 -8.46 -3.95
C ASP A 127 -13.51 -9.61 -4.45
N ALA A 128 -14.77 -9.67 -4.01
CA ALA A 128 -15.73 -10.66 -4.48
C ALA A 128 -15.97 -10.55 -6.00
N MET A 129 -16.12 -9.34 -6.52
CA MET A 129 -16.23 -9.12 -7.97
C MET A 129 -14.96 -9.52 -8.73
N ALA A 130 -13.79 -9.21 -8.18
CA ALA A 130 -12.52 -9.51 -8.83
C ALA A 130 -12.19 -11.01 -8.87
N LEU A 131 -12.69 -11.77 -7.90
CA LEU A 131 -12.47 -13.22 -7.76
C LEU A 131 -13.61 -14.06 -8.35
N GLU A 132 -14.65 -13.42 -8.92
CA GLU A 132 -15.77 -14.13 -9.52
C GLU A 132 -15.29 -15.06 -10.64
N GLY A 133 -15.67 -16.34 -10.56
CA GLY A 133 -15.31 -17.37 -11.56
C GLY A 133 -13.88 -17.92 -11.44
N ILE A 134 -13.11 -17.52 -10.41
CA ILE A 134 -11.78 -18.08 -10.11
C ILE A 134 -11.95 -19.17 -9.06
N ASP A 135 -11.42 -20.37 -9.32
CA ASP A 135 -11.51 -21.47 -8.36
C ASP A 135 -10.52 -21.33 -7.18
N GLU A 136 -10.79 -22.04 -6.08
CA GLU A 136 -9.98 -21.96 -4.86
C GLU A 136 -8.52 -22.39 -5.10
N GLY A 137 -8.27 -23.34 -6.00
CA GLY A 137 -6.92 -23.80 -6.31
C GLY A 137 -6.10 -22.73 -7.01
N ASP A 138 -6.71 -21.96 -7.90
CA ASP A 138 -6.07 -20.81 -8.56
C ASP A 138 -5.84 -19.66 -7.58
N ILE A 139 -6.77 -19.42 -6.65
CA ILE A 139 -6.59 -18.44 -5.56
C ILE A 139 -5.39 -18.83 -4.69
N ASP A 140 -5.26 -20.10 -4.31
CA ASP A 140 -4.11 -20.60 -3.54
C ASP A 140 -2.78 -20.38 -4.28
N VAL A 141 -2.77 -20.59 -5.60
CA VAL A 141 -1.60 -20.34 -6.44
C VAL A 141 -1.25 -18.84 -6.43
N LEU A 142 -2.23 -17.95 -6.59
CA LEU A 142 -2.03 -16.50 -6.51
C LEU A 142 -1.47 -16.09 -5.14
N MET A 143 -2.07 -16.58 -4.05
CA MET A 143 -1.62 -16.29 -2.68
C MET A 143 -0.22 -16.81 -2.38
N ARG A 144 0.26 -17.79 -3.10
CA ARG A 144 1.63 -18.31 -3.01
C ARG A 144 2.64 -17.51 -3.84
N ILE A 145 2.21 -16.95 -4.98
CA ILE A 145 3.11 -16.29 -5.95
C ILE A 145 3.21 -14.78 -5.71
N LEU A 146 2.08 -14.10 -5.49
CA LEU A 146 2.05 -12.63 -5.34
C LEU A 146 2.95 -12.11 -4.20
N PRO A 147 3.02 -12.75 -3.00
CA PRO A 147 3.96 -12.33 -1.98
C PRO A 147 5.43 -12.38 -2.42
N LYS A 148 5.82 -13.39 -3.23
CA LYS A 148 7.19 -13.49 -3.75
C LYS A 148 7.52 -12.35 -4.71
N LEU A 149 6.57 -11.95 -5.57
CA LEU A 149 6.75 -10.78 -6.45
C LEU A 149 6.93 -9.50 -5.63
N ARG A 150 6.09 -9.30 -4.60
CA ARG A 150 6.21 -8.18 -3.68
C ARG A 150 7.57 -8.15 -2.98
N ASP A 151 7.99 -9.27 -2.41
CA ASP A 151 9.21 -9.36 -1.61
C ASP A 151 10.47 -9.15 -2.46
N ASN A 152 10.46 -9.61 -3.72
CA ASN A 152 11.53 -9.32 -4.68
C ASN A 152 11.66 -7.81 -4.94
N LEU A 153 10.54 -7.10 -5.11
CA LEU A 153 10.54 -5.65 -5.32
C LEU A 153 11.00 -4.89 -4.06
N LEU A 154 10.59 -5.33 -2.87
CA LEU A 154 11.04 -4.75 -1.61
C LEU A 154 12.55 -4.93 -1.40
N SER A 155 13.08 -6.11 -1.71
CA SER A 155 14.50 -6.41 -1.61
C SER A 155 15.35 -5.56 -2.55
N ALA A 156 14.92 -5.40 -3.81
CA ALA A 156 15.57 -4.53 -4.78
C ALA A 156 15.60 -3.07 -4.29
N ARG A 157 14.49 -2.55 -3.77
CA ARG A 157 14.40 -1.19 -3.22
C ARG A 157 15.36 -0.96 -2.03
N THR A 158 15.59 -1.98 -1.23
CA THR A 158 16.50 -1.91 -0.07
C THR A 158 17.96 -1.90 -0.52
N ALA A 159 18.31 -2.68 -1.55
CA ALA A 159 19.64 -2.70 -2.14
C ALA A 159 20.01 -1.33 -2.76
N ASP A 160 19.11 -0.76 -3.58
CA ASP A 160 19.30 0.56 -4.20
C ASP A 160 19.48 1.69 -3.17
N ARG A 161 18.87 1.56 -2.00
CA ARG A 161 19.01 2.54 -0.91
C ARG A 161 20.39 2.45 -0.26
N LYS A 162 20.91 1.25 -0.01
CA LYS A 162 22.24 1.04 0.57
C LYS A 162 23.34 1.55 -0.36
N GLU A 163 23.22 1.30 -1.66
CA GLU A 163 24.18 1.85 -2.65
C GLU A 163 24.18 3.39 -2.69
N LYS A 164 23.03 4.05 -2.47
CA LYS A 164 22.94 5.52 -2.47
C LYS A 164 23.38 6.18 -1.17
N THR A 165 23.35 5.46 -0.04
CA THR A 165 23.77 5.98 1.28
C THR A 165 25.23 5.64 1.62
N GLY A 166 25.90 4.81 0.81
CA GLY A 166 27.31 4.45 1.02
C GLY A 166 27.56 3.56 2.26
N GLU A 167 26.53 2.85 2.74
CA GLU A 167 26.63 1.83 3.80
C GLU A 167 26.80 0.43 3.25
#